data_36158398a572fdd8208be9b27c49954d
#
_entry.id   36158398a572fdd8208be9b27c49954d
#
_cell.length_a   1.000
_cell.length_b   1.000
_cell.length_c   1.000
_cell.angle_alpha   90.00
_cell.angle_beta   90.00
_cell.angle_gamma   90.00
#
_symmetry.space_group_name_H-M   'P 1'
#
loop_
_entity.id
_entity.type
_entity.pdbx_description
1 polymer ?
#
loop_
_entity_poly.entity_id
_entity_poly.type
_entity_poly.pdbx_seq_one_letter_code
_entity_poly.pdbx_strand_id
1 'polypeptide(L)'
;TWTEAIDAMPSNLQMMFVHAYQSYLFNEMLSMRIERGLPINMPVEGDVVIPLDPNGNPQHENPVMTTAKNIDLVARQIRAGRAFVTGALFGSDSILAEGEMGEIERKVIEDNGLKAEDFVIPGLPRCSSKGGRRELMCPVKSIGSEFREDGYTLRFSLPKGNYATCLMREFMKSEMRDY
;
A
#
# COMPACT_ATOMS: atom_id res chain seq x y z
N THR A 1 -13.35 -23.76 -20.11
CA THR A 1 -13.68 -22.33 -19.84
C THR A 1 -12.47 -21.62 -19.23
N TRP A 2 -12.44 -20.30 -19.26
CA TRP A 2 -11.39 -19.50 -18.60
C TRP A 2 -11.33 -19.78 -17.08
N THR A 3 -12.48 -19.96 -16.45
CA THR A 3 -12.60 -20.28 -15.03
C THR A 3 -11.93 -21.62 -14.68
N GLU A 4 -12.16 -22.66 -15.48
CA GLU A 4 -11.53 -23.98 -15.31
C GLU A 4 -10.01 -23.91 -15.48
N ALA A 5 -9.53 -23.09 -16.44
CA ALA A 5 -8.09 -22.90 -16.64
C ALA A 5 -7.44 -22.23 -15.43
N ILE A 6 -8.10 -21.23 -14.82
CA ILE A 6 -7.61 -20.58 -13.61
C ILE A 6 -7.70 -21.52 -12.41
N ASP A 7 -8.79 -22.29 -12.27
CA ASP A 7 -8.98 -23.23 -11.16
C ASP A 7 -7.95 -24.37 -11.16
N ALA A 8 -7.43 -24.71 -12.35
CA ALA A 8 -6.33 -25.69 -12.48
C ALA A 8 -4.97 -25.19 -11.97
N MET A 9 -4.82 -23.88 -11.73
CA MET A 9 -3.58 -23.32 -11.20
C MET A 9 -3.48 -23.51 -9.69
N PRO A 10 -2.24 -23.53 -9.11
CA PRO A 10 -2.06 -23.49 -7.66
C PRO A 10 -2.77 -22.29 -7.03
N SER A 11 -3.43 -22.47 -5.89
CA SER A 11 -4.27 -21.45 -5.23
C SER A 11 -3.52 -20.16 -4.87
N ASN A 12 -2.23 -20.28 -4.50
CA ASN A 12 -1.37 -19.13 -4.25
C ASN A 12 -1.13 -18.28 -5.52
N LEU A 13 -1.04 -18.92 -6.68
CA LEU A 13 -0.89 -18.23 -7.97
C LEU A 13 -2.19 -17.52 -8.36
N GLN A 14 -3.34 -18.15 -8.16
CA GLN A 14 -4.65 -17.54 -8.40
C GLN A 14 -4.82 -16.26 -7.58
N MET A 15 -4.53 -16.31 -6.28
CA MET A 15 -4.60 -15.14 -5.39
C MET A 15 -3.61 -14.04 -5.78
N MET A 16 -2.44 -14.43 -6.30
CA MET A 16 -1.41 -13.47 -6.71
C MET A 16 -1.91 -12.54 -7.83
N PHE A 17 -2.73 -13.01 -8.77
CA PHE A 17 -3.29 -12.16 -9.83
C PHE A 17 -4.18 -11.05 -9.26
N VAL A 18 -5.05 -11.40 -8.32
CA VAL A 18 -5.94 -10.40 -7.68
C VAL A 18 -5.12 -9.40 -6.86
N HIS A 19 -4.17 -9.89 -6.05
CA HIS A 19 -3.31 -9.01 -5.25
C HIS A 19 -2.40 -8.13 -6.12
N ALA A 20 -1.94 -8.63 -7.28
CA ALA A 20 -1.16 -7.83 -8.23
C ALA A 20 -2.00 -6.70 -8.81
N TYR A 21 -3.27 -6.97 -9.17
CA TYR A 21 -4.16 -5.95 -9.67
C TYR A 21 -4.53 -4.92 -8.60
N GLN A 22 -4.80 -5.35 -7.36
CA GLN A 22 -5.00 -4.43 -6.23
C GLN A 22 -3.77 -3.55 -5.99
N SER A 23 -2.57 -4.12 -6.15
CA SER A 23 -1.31 -3.37 -6.00
C SER A 23 -1.10 -2.39 -7.16
N TYR A 24 -1.53 -2.73 -8.38
CA TYR A 24 -1.52 -1.81 -9.50
C TYR A 24 -2.41 -0.59 -9.22
N LEU A 25 -3.66 -0.80 -8.80
CA LEU A 25 -4.57 0.30 -8.44
C LEU A 25 -4.00 1.17 -7.31
N PHE A 26 -3.43 0.54 -6.28
CA PHE A 26 -2.75 1.25 -5.20
C PHE A 26 -1.60 2.14 -5.71
N ASN A 27 -0.80 1.65 -6.64
CA ASN A 27 0.30 2.42 -7.23
C ASN A 27 -0.20 3.60 -8.06
N GLU A 28 -1.30 3.44 -8.81
CA GLU A 28 -1.96 4.54 -9.53
C GLU A 28 -2.45 5.63 -8.54
N MET A 29 -3.11 5.22 -7.44
CA MET A 29 -3.55 6.13 -6.38
C MET A 29 -2.37 6.87 -5.75
N LEU A 30 -1.26 6.17 -5.48
CA LEU A 30 -0.05 6.76 -4.90
C LEU A 30 0.60 7.75 -5.88
N SER A 31 0.69 7.42 -7.16
CA SER A 31 1.21 8.31 -8.20
C SER A 31 0.40 9.59 -8.29
N MET A 32 -0.93 9.48 -8.36
CA MET A 32 -1.82 10.65 -8.38
C MET A 32 -1.71 11.50 -7.11
N ARG A 33 -1.54 10.87 -5.94
CA ARG A 33 -1.31 11.59 -4.68
C ARG A 33 -0.04 12.45 -4.76
N ILE A 34 1.05 11.87 -5.28
CA ILE A 34 2.34 12.57 -5.44
C ILE A 34 2.21 13.70 -6.49
N GLU A 35 1.57 13.44 -7.62
CA GLU A 35 1.33 14.42 -8.69
C GLU A 35 0.50 15.63 -8.22
N ARG A 36 -0.46 15.40 -7.32
CA ARG A 36 -1.23 16.49 -6.68
C ARG A 36 -0.44 17.23 -5.59
N GLY A 37 0.80 16.81 -5.30
CA GLY A 37 1.63 17.43 -4.26
C GLY A 37 1.19 17.10 -2.83
N LEU A 38 0.34 16.08 -2.65
CA LEU A 38 -0.07 15.65 -1.31
C LEU A 38 1.08 14.89 -0.62
N PRO A 39 1.32 15.14 0.68
CA PRO A 39 2.41 14.48 1.39
C PRO A 39 2.12 12.99 1.59
N ILE A 40 3.15 12.15 1.44
CA ILE A 40 3.05 10.70 1.72
C ILE A 40 3.41 10.36 3.17
N ASN A 41 4.08 11.27 3.87
CA ASN A 41 4.60 11.11 5.23
C ASN A 41 3.84 11.90 6.29
N MET A 42 2.82 12.64 5.88
CA MET A 42 1.96 13.43 6.76
C MET A 42 0.51 13.31 6.31
N PRO A 43 -0.46 13.38 7.23
CA PRO A 43 -1.85 13.24 6.88
C PRO A 43 -2.40 14.55 6.28
N VAL A 44 -3.36 14.42 5.38
CA VAL A 44 -4.30 15.45 5.02
C VAL A 44 -5.69 15.09 5.54
N GLU A 45 -6.60 16.05 5.59
CA GLU A 45 -7.98 15.77 6.00
C GLU A 45 -8.63 14.78 5.03
N GLY A 46 -9.33 13.79 5.57
CA GLY A 46 -9.93 12.69 4.81
C GLY A 46 -9.03 11.47 4.64
N ASP A 47 -7.73 11.54 4.96
CA ASP A 47 -6.86 10.37 4.94
C ASP A 47 -7.30 9.30 5.94
N VAL A 48 -7.11 8.04 5.56
CA VAL A 48 -7.19 6.90 6.47
C VAL A 48 -5.80 6.53 6.95
N VAL A 49 -5.64 6.47 8.26
CA VAL A 49 -4.37 6.19 8.94
C VAL A 49 -4.49 4.89 9.72
N ILE A 50 -3.43 4.08 9.68
CA ILE A 50 -3.32 2.86 10.49
C ILE A 50 -2.36 3.12 11.66
N PRO A 51 -2.83 2.99 12.92
CA PRO A 51 -1.97 3.06 14.09
C PRO A 51 -1.13 1.79 14.23
N LEU A 52 -0.01 1.90 14.95
CA LEU A 52 0.80 0.76 15.36
C LEU A 52 0.46 0.34 16.79
N ASP A 53 0.56 -0.96 17.05
CA ASP A 53 0.52 -1.49 18.41
C ASP A 53 1.83 -1.16 19.18
N PRO A 54 1.92 -1.44 20.49
CA PRO A 54 3.15 -1.22 21.26
C PRO A 54 4.37 -2.00 20.76
N ASN A 55 4.18 -3.07 19.98
CA ASN A 55 5.25 -3.87 19.36
C ASN A 55 5.66 -3.33 17.98
N GLY A 56 4.95 -2.31 17.47
CA GLY A 56 5.20 -1.70 16.16
C GLY A 56 4.55 -2.42 14.99
N ASN A 57 3.51 -3.25 15.23
CA ASN A 57 2.75 -3.89 14.17
C ASN A 57 1.55 -3.03 13.77
N PRO A 58 1.23 -2.91 12.47
CA PRO A 58 0.07 -2.17 11.99
C PRO A 58 -1.24 -2.82 12.46
N GLN A 59 -2.15 -1.99 12.99
CA GLN A 59 -3.50 -2.40 13.41
C GLN A 59 -4.50 -2.15 12.27
N HIS A 60 -4.50 -3.00 11.26
CA HIS A 60 -5.35 -2.86 10.08
C HIS A 60 -6.86 -2.96 10.38
N GLU A 61 -7.22 -3.56 11.50
CA GLU A 61 -8.59 -3.65 12.01
C GLU A 61 -9.08 -2.35 12.68
N ASN A 62 -8.17 -1.41 12.97
CA ASN A 62 -8.47 -0.15 13.65
C ASN A 62 -8.09 1.08 12.81
N PRO A 63 -8.59 1.22 11.57
CA PRO A 63 -8.30 2.39 10.75
C PRO A 63 -8.91 3.65 11.36
N VAL A 64 -8.19 4.76 11.27
CA VAL A 64 -8.61 6.06 11.79
C VAL A 64 -8.77 7.04 10.63
N MET A 65 -9.97 7.59 10.46
CA MET A 65 -10.21 8.68 9.51
C MET A 65 -9.66 9.99 10.07
N THR A 66 -8.87 10.69 9.27
CA THR A 66 -8.34 12.01 9.61
C THR A 66 -9.38 13.09 9.33
N THR A 67 -9.67 13.90 10.33
CA THR A 67 -10.64 14.99 10.26
C THR A 67 -10.00 16.29 10.74
N ALA A 68 -10.62 17.44 10.48
CA ALA A 68 -10.17 18.73 11.02
C ALA A 68 -10.00 18.71 12.56
N LYS A 69 -10.73 17.86 13.28
CA LYS A 69 -10.68 17.78 14.75
C LYS A 69 -9.49 16.97 15.29
N ASN A 70 -8.99 16.00 14.52
CA ASN A 70 -7.97 15.08 15.00
C ASN A 70 -6.64 15.14 14.22
N ILE A 71 -6.55 15.93 13.14
CA ILE A 71 -5.39 15.98 12.24
C ILE A 71 -4.09 16.28 12.98
N ASP A 72 -4.09 17.18 13.95
CA ASP A 72 -2.89 17.52 14.73
C ASP A 72 -2.43 16.37 15.62
N LEU A 73 -3.38 15.61 16.18
CA LEU A 73 -3.08 14.43 16.96
C LEU A 73 -2.51 13.34 16.07
N VAL A 74 -3.16 13.05 14.94
CA VAL A 74 -2.73 12.06 13.94
C VAL A 74 -1.33 12.41 13.43
N ALA A 75 -1.09 13.67 13.06
CA ALA A 75 0.22 14.14 12.62
C ALA A 75 1.32 13.92 13.67
N ARG A 76 1.03 14.14 14.96
CA ARG A 76 1.97 13.84 16.05
C ARG A 76 2.25 12.34 16.17
N GLN A 77 1.25 11.48 16.00
CA GLN A 77 1.44 10.02 16.03
C GLN A 77 2.32 9.56 14.85
N ILE A 78 2.10 10.09 13.66
CA ILE A 78 2.91 9.76 12.47
C ILE A 78 4.37 10.22 12.65
N ARG A 79 4.62 11.46 13.10
CA ARG A 79 5.98 11.95 13.41
C ARG A 79 6.69 11.10 14.47
N ALA A 80 5.94 10.56 15.42
CA ALA A 80 6.46 9.66 16.44
C ALA A 80 6.66 8.21 15.93
N GLY A 81 6.39 7.91 14.66
CA GLY A 81 6.49 6.57 14.07
C GLY A 81 5.47 5.58 14.66
N ARG A 82 4.32 6.06 15.14
CA ARG A 82 3.26 5.26 15.76
C ARG A 82 2.02 5.09 14.90
N ALA A 83 2.01 5.68 13.72
CA ALA A 83 0.94 5.53 12.72
C ALA A 83 1.48 5.82 11.32
N PHE A 84 0.76 5.35 10.29
CA PHE A 84 1.08 5.59 8.90
C PHE A 84 -0.15 6.03 8.12
N VAL A 85 0.05 6.99 7.18
CA VAL A 85 -0.92 7.28 6.13
C VAL A 85 -1.01 6.08 5.21
N THR A 86 -2.21 5.74 4.75
CA THR A 86 -2.45 4.55 3.92
C THR A 86 -3.20 4.88 2.64
N GLY A 87 -3.08 4.01 1.63
CA GLY A 87 -3.91 3.97 0.44
C GLY A 87 -4.73 2.69 0.38
N ALA A 88 -5.81 2.71 -0.40
CA ALA A 88 -6.67 1.55 -0.55
C ALA A 88 -6.03 0.44 -1.37
N LEU A 89 -6.13 -0.80 -0.88
CA LEU A 89 -6.10 -2.01 -1.68
C LEU A 89 -7.55 -2.36 -1.99
N PHE A 90 -8.06 -1.90 -3.14
CA PHE A 90 -9.48 -1.96 -3.43
C PHE A 90 -10.02 -3.39 -3.52
N GLY A 91 -11.18 -3.62 -2.92
CA GLY A 91 -11.89 -4.90 -2.87
C GLY A 91 -13.34 -4.71 -2.43
N SER A 92 -14.06 -5.80 -2.14
CA SER A 92 -15.50 -5.77 -1.87
C SER A 92 -15.94 -4.95 -0.66
N ASP A 93 -15.07 -4.86 0.37
CA ASP A 93 -15.37 -4.22 1.65
C ASP A 93 -14.36 -3.11 2.00
N SER A 94 -13.74 -2.49 0.99
CA SER A 94 -12.69 -1.49 1.20
C SER A 94 -13.25 -0.22 1.84
N ILE A 95 -12.59 0.24 2.89
CA ILE A 95 -12.79 1.57 3.44
C ILE A 95 -12.02 2.56 2.56
N LEU A 96 -12.72 3.47 1.89
CA LEU A 96 -12.10 4.53 1.10
C LEU A 96 -11.86 5.77 1.96
N ALA A 97 -10.86 6.56 1.57
CA ALA A 97 -10.60 7.85 2.14
C ALA A 97 -11.70 8.87 1.78
N GLU A 98 -11.69 10.01 2.45
CA GLU A 98 -12.49 11.18 2.15
C GLU A 98 -11.62 12.31 1.61
N GLY A 99 -12.19 13.49 1.35
CA GLY A 99 -11.46 14.65 0.84
C GLY A 99 -10.66 14.32 -0.43
N GLU A 100 -9.51 14.98 -0.58
CA GLU A 100 -8.67 14.85 -1.78
C GLU A 100 -8.17 13.43 -2.04
N MET A 101 -7.78 12.70 -0.99
CA MET A 101 -7.36 11.29 -1.19
C MET A 101 -8.53 10.42 -1.59
N GLY A 102 -9.72 10.67 -1.03
CA GLY A 102 -10.93 9.96 -1.43
C GLY A 102 -11.35 10.23 -2.88
N GLU A 103 -11.13 11.45 -3.39
CA GLU A 103 -11.31 11.76 -4.81
C GLU A 103 -10.35 10.95 -5.69
N ILE A 104 -9.08 10.87 -5.29
CA ILE A 104 -8.07 10.08 -6.00
C ILE A 104 -8.47 8.59 -6.03
N GLU A 105 -8.82 8.02 -4.87
CA GLU A 105 -9.18 6.61 -4.77
C GLU A 105 -10.40 6.29 -5.66
N ARG A 106 -11.45 7.10 -5.59
CA ARG A 106 -12.65 6.94 -6.44
C ARG A 106 -12.35 7.12 -7.92
N LYS A 107 -11.55 8.12 -8.27
CA LYS A 107 -11.18 8.35 -9.68
C LYS A 107 -10.44 7.15 -10.28
N VAL A 108 -9.46 6.59 -9.59
CA VAL A 108 -8.73 5.41 -10.08
C VAL A 108 -9.67 4.21 -10.25
N ILE A 109 -10.59 3.99 -9.30
CA ILE A 109 -11.59 2.92 -9.38
C ILE A 109 -12.50 3.11 -10.60
N GLU A 110 -13.02 4.33 -10.81
CA GLU A 110 -13.91 4.69 -11.93
C GLU A 110 -13.19 4.61 -13.27
N ASP A 111 -11.97 5.13 -13.39
CA ASP A 111 -11.17 5.09 -14.62
C ASP A 111 -10.87 3.65 -15.07
N ASN A 112 -10.80 2.71 -14.13
CA ASN A 112 -10.65 1.27 -14.40
C ASN A 112 -12.00 0.54 -14.56
N GLY A 113 -13.13 1.24 -14.49
CA GLY A 113 -14.46 0.67 -14.64
C GLY A 113 -14.87 -0.34 -13.57
N LEU A 114 -14.29 -0.24 -12.37
CA LEU A 114 -14.44 -1.23 -11.30
C LEU A 114 -15.57 -0.88 -10.34
N LYS A 115 -16.14 -1.95 -9.75
CA LYS A 115 -17.08 -1.90 -8.64
C LYS A 115 -16.64 -2.87 -7.54
N ALA A 116 -17.12 -2.66 -6.33
CA ALA A 116 -16.81 -3.53 -5.19
C ALA A 116 -17.22 -5.00 -5.46
N GLU A 117 -18.36 -5.19 -6.15
CA GLU A 117 -18.90 -6.50 -6.51
C GLU A 117 -17.96 -7.31 -7.41
N ASP A 118 -17.11 -6.66 -8.21
CA ASP A 118 -16.16 -7.33 -9.12
C ASP A 118 -15.11 -8.14 -8.35
N PHE A 119 -14.89 -7.81 -7.07
CA PHE A 119 -14.00 -8.54 -6.18
C PHE A 119 -14.68 -9.69 -5.42
N VAL A 120 -15.95 -9.97 -5.73
CA VAL A 120 -16.66 -11.17 -5.28
C VAL A 120 -16.81 -12.12 -6.47
N ILE A 121 -16.02 -13.20 -6.48
CA ILE A 121 -15.93 -14.14 -7.61
C ILE A 121 -16.52 -15.49 -7.18
N PRO A 122 -17.85 -15.71 -7.34
CA PRO A 122 -18.52 -16.92 -6.83
C PRO A 122 -17.95 -18.22 -7.42
N GLY A 123 -17.55 -18.21 -8.70
CA GLY A 123 -16.94 -19.35 -9.39
C GLY A 123 -15.50 -19.68 -8.93
N LEU A 124 -14.82 -18.72 -8.28
CA LEU A 124 -13.48 -18.85 -7.75
C LEU A 124 -13.38 -18.12 -6.39
N PRO A 125 -14.00 -18.63 -5.31
CA PRO A 125 -14.11 -17.91 -4.04
C PRO A 125 -12.74 -17.50 -3.44
N ARG A 126 -11.69 -18.26 -3.72
CA ARG A 126 -10.31 -17.95 -3.32
C ARG A 126 -9.74 -16.67 -3.96
N CYS A 127 -10.27 -16.30 -5.14
CA CYS A 127 -9.90 -15.08 -5.84
C CYS A 127 -10.71 -13.86 -5.36
N SER A 128 -11.74 -14.06 -4.55
CA SER A 128 -12.48 -12.96 -3.94
C SER A 128 -11.61 -12.24 -2.91
N SER A 129 -11.69 -10.91 -2.88
CA SER A 129 -10.90 -10.09 -1.97
C SER A 129 -11.75 -8.99 -1.34
N LYS A 130 -11.73 -8.92 -0.02
CA LYS A 130 -12.36 -7.83 0.73
C LYS A 130 -11.64 -6.50 0.54
N GLY A 131 -10.39 -6.56 0.08
CA GLY A 131 -9.53 -5.41 0.08
C GLY A 131 -8.94 -5.10 1.45
N GLY A 132 -8.38 -3.91 1.56
CA GLY A 132 -7.75 -3.45 2.80
C GLY A 132 -7.08 -2.10 2.61
N ARG A 133 -6.15 -1.80 3.50
CA ARG A 133 -5.33 -0.58 3.40
C ARG A 133 -3.86 -0.94 3.53
N ARG A 134 -3.01 -0.20 2.81
CA ARG A 134 -1.56 -0.37 2.84
C ARG A 134 -0.90 0.97 3.15
N GLU A 135 0.14 0.93 3.97
CA GLU A 135 0.96 2.08 4.31
C GLU A 135 1.62 2.67 3.05
N LEU A 136 1.57 4.02 2.91
CA LEU A 136 2.23 4.72 1.80
C LEU A 136 3.75 4.74 1.96
N MET A 137 4.26 4.60 3.18
CA MET A 137 5.68 4.60 3.51
C MET A 137 6.11 3.33 4.23
N CYS A 138 7.30 2.88 3.93
CA CYS A 138 7.96 1.79 4.64
C CYS A 138 9.03 2.35 5.58
N PRO A 139 8.96 2.09 6.89
CA PRO A 139 10.04 2.47 7.80
C PRO A 139 11.26 1.57 7.59
N VAL A 140 12.39 2.16 7.19
CA VAL A 140 13.68 1.47 7.14
C VAL A 140 14.34 1.58 8.50
N LYS A 141 14.70 0.44 9.11
CA LYS A 141 15.35 0.38 10.41
C LYS A 141 16.78 -0.11 10.29
N SER A 142 17.64 0.30 11.22
CA SER A 142 19.02 -0.20 11.37
C SER A 142 19.83 -0.09 10.08
N ILE A 143 19.68 1.03 9.35
CA ILE A 143 20.41 1.24 8.11
C ILE A 143 21.89 1.51 8.39
N GLY A 144 22.76 0.79 7.71
CA GLY A 144 24.21 0.98 7.74
C GLY A 144 24.82 0.71 6.37
N SER A 145 25.94 1.35 6.07
CA SER A 145 26.66 1.18 4.82
C SER A 145 28.15 0.97 5.05
N GLU A 146 28.76 0.12 4.25
CA GLU A 146 30.21 -0.06 4.14
C GLU A 146 30.61 0.14 2.68
N PHE A 147 31.53 1.08 2.44
CA PHE A 147 32.08 1.32 1.11
C PHE A 147 33.33 0.47 0.89
N ARG A 148 33.51 -0.04 -0.34
CA ARG A 148 34.65 -0.83 -0.79
C ARG A 148 35.14 -0.27 -2.12
N GLU A 149 36.29 -0.70 -2.60
CA GLU A 149 36.85 -0.24 -3.89
C GLU A 149 35.95 -0.60 -5.08
N ASP A 150 35.28 -1.76 -5.01
CA ASP A 150 34.47 -2.33 -6.07
C ASP A 150 32.95 -2.16 -5.88
N GLY A 151 32.53 -1.49 -4.78
CA GLY A 151 31.12 -1.32 -4.50
C GLY A 151 30.80 -0.91 -3.05
N TYR A 152 29.58 -1.20 -2.62
CA TYR A 152 29.15 -0.94 -1.25
C TYR A 152 28.23 -2.06 -0.73
N THR A 153 28.24 -2.22 0.58
CA THR A 153 27.31 -3.13 1.26
C THR A 153 26.33 -2.30 2.07
N LEU A 154 25.03 -2.56 1.88
CA LEU A 154 23.97 -2.00 2.72
C LEU A 154 23.42 -3.06 3.67
N ARG A 155 23.24 -2.67 4.95
CA ARG A 155 22.53 -3.45 5.96
C ARG A 155 21.32 -2.65 6.41
N PHE A 156 20.15 -3.28 6.44
CA PHE A 156 18.91 -2.65 6.88
C PHE A 156 17.89 -3.69 7.32
N SER A 157 16.87 -3.24 8.04
CA SER A 157 15.70 -4.05 8.38
C SER A 157 14.44 -3.40 7.83
N LEU A 158 13.56 -4.22 7.25
CA LEU A 158 12.24 -3.83 6.75
C LEU A 158 11.16 -4.62 7.49
N PRO A 159 9.99 -4.03 7.75
CA PRO A 159 8.82 -4.78 8.19
C PRO A 159 8.43 -5.86 7.18
N LYS A 160 7.78 -6.92 7.66
CA LYS A 160 7.25 -8.00 6.81
C LYS A 160 6.32 -7.42 5.73
N GLY A 161 6.46 -7.92 4.50
CA GLY A 161 5.66 -7.49 3.35
C GLY A 161 6.26 -6.33 2.55
N ASN A 162 7.36 -5.72 3.00
CA ASN A 162 8.07 -4.69 2.24
C ASN A 162 9.21 -5.30 1.42
N TYR A 163 9.45 -4.71 0.23
CA TYR A 163 10.40 -5.26 -0.73
C TYR A 163 11.76 -4.57 -0.66
N ALA A 164 12.80 -5.34 -0.33
CA ALA A 164 14.17 -4.85 -0.33
C ALA A 164 14.63 -4.33 -1.71
N THR A 165 14.12 -4.93 -2.80
CA THR A 165 14.38 -4.48 -4.17
C THR A 165 13.90 -3.06 -4.43
N CYS A 166 12.75 -2.64 -3.88
CA CYS A 166 12.28 -1.27 -3.99
C CYS A 166 13.22 -0.27 -3.29
N LEU A 167 13.72 -0.64 -2.10
CA LEU A 167 14.70 0.18 -1.39
C LEU A 167 16.04 0.24 -2.14
N MET A 168 16.53 -0.90 -2.63
CA MET A 168 17.79 -0.97 -3.38
C MET A 168 17.73 -0.12 -4.65
N ARG A 169 16.61 -0.12 -5.37
CA ARG A 169 16.42 0.74 -6.54
C ARG A 169 16.61 2.21 -6.23
N GLU A 170 16.16 2.67 -5.07
CA GLU A 170 16.36 4.08 -4.64
C GLU A 170 17.83 4.42 -4.37
N PHE A 171 18.63 3.46 -3.91
CA PHE A 171 20.07 3.66 -3.74
C PHE A 171 20.84 3.57 -5.07
N MET A 172 20.51 2.59 -5.89
CA MET A 172 21.22 2.31 -7.15
C MET A 172 20.90 3.34 -8.23
N LYS A 173 19.68 3.94 -8.20
CA LYS A 173 19.20 4.90 -9.22
C LYS A 173 19.34 4.37 -10.66
N SER A 174 19.28 3.05 -10.82
CA SER A 174 19.37 2.35 -12.11
C SER A 174 17.99 1.90 -12.59
N GLU A 175 17.89 1.61 -13.89
CA GLU A 175 16.68 1.10 -14.50
C GLU A 175 16.38 -0.33 -14.00
N MET A 176 15.09 -0.71 -14.02
CA MET A 176 14.63 -2.01 -13.52
C MET A 176 15.26 -3.23 -14.23
N ARG A 177 15.91 -3.01 -15.39
CA ARG A 177 16.56 -4.05 -16.19
C ARG A 177 18.03 -4.27 -15.83
N ASP A 178 18.58 -3.44 -14.94
CA ASP A 178 20.02 -3.39 -14.62
C ASP A 178 20.34 -4.18 -13.34
N TYR A 179 19.34 -4.88 -12.75
CA TYR A 179 19.49 -5.76 -11.59
C TYR A 179 18.55 -6.95 -11.57
#